data_73269fc89cc5c6c33342e291675fcac5
#
_entry.id   73269fc89cc5c6c33342e291675fcac5
#
_cell.length_a   1.000
_cell.length_b   1.000
_cell.length_c   1.000
_cell.angle_alpha   90.00
_cell.angle_beta   90.00
_cell.angle_gamma   90.00
#
_symmetry.space_group_name_H-M   'P 1'
#
loop_
_entity.id
_entity.type
_entity.pdbx_description
1 polymer ?
#
loop_
_entity_poly.entity_id
_entity_poly.type
_entity_poly.pdbx_seq_one_letter_code
_entity_poly.pdbx_strand_id
1 'polypeptide(L)'
;MGCIIGLLAAFAVYAIMAFCIGRFGGVFVSNILQVFYIFFPFVLGAVLAKTKSIEKVSSITKRLPFYVLWLILALWLIIRFFVPTGAFSAIYVMGLTLIIVSMRRPKWFNKVLLALGHQSVGMWFIHWWIYWMFCRNFVYGLHNPLLIMLFVTIVSYLLAIVFDKLYSLIKSII
;
A
#
# COMPACT_ATOMS: atom_id res chain seq x y z
N MET A 1 -17.58 -7.67 18.82
CA MET A 1 -18.01 -8.78 17.97
C MET A 1 -18.22 -8.33 16.51
N GLY A 2 -18.97 -7.27 16.22
CA GLY A 2 -19.25 -6.83 14.84
C GLY A 2 -18.02 -6.53 13.95
N CYS A 3 -16.93 -5.99 14.50
CA CYS A 3 -15.71 -5.72 13.73
C CYS A 3 -15.03 -7.00 13.18
N ILE A 4 -15.04 -8.09 13.95
CA ILE A 4 -14.42 -9.36 13.52
C ILE A 4 -15.26 -10.01 12.44
N ILE A 5 -16.59 -10.00 12.60
CA ILE A 5 -17.51 -10.53 11.59
C ILE A 5 -17.39 -9.74 10.28
N GLY A 6 -17.33 -8.41 10.36
CA GLY A 6 -17.12 -7.56 9.18
C GLY A 6 -15.78 -7.82 8.48
N LEU A 7 -14.72 -8.06 9.24
CA LEU A 7 -13.41 -8.40 8.69
C LEU A 7 -13.40 -9.77 8.01
N LEU A 8 -14.03 -10.78 8.64
CA LEU A 8 -14.14 -12.13 8.07
C LEU A 8 -14.99 -12.12 6.79
N ALA A 9 -16.10 -11.38 6.78
CA ALA A 9 -16.93 -11.21 5.58
C ALA A 9 -16.15 -10.53 4.45
N ALA A 10 -15.44 -9.44 4.75
CA ALA A 10 -14.60 -8.74 3.77
C ALA A 10 -13.47 -9.64 3.25
N PHE A 11 -12.87 -10.46 4.11
CA PHE A 11 -11.85 -11.43 3.69
C PHE A 11 -12.43 -12.52 2.79
N ALA A 12 -13.61 -13.05 3.11
CA ALA A 12 -14.30 -14.05 2.28
C ALA A 12 -14.63 -13.49 0.89
N VAL A 13 -15.18 -12.27 0.82
CA VAL A 13 -15.42 -11.58 -0.45
C VAL A 13 -14.12 -11.38 -1.23
N TYR A 14 -13.06 -10.92 -0.58
CA TYR A 14 -11.74 -10.76 -1.19
C TYR A 14 -11.20 -12.08 -1.76
N ALA A 15 -11.25 -13.17 -1.00
CA ALA A 15 -10.75 -14.47 -1.42
C ALA A 15 -11.55 -15.03 -2.62
N ILE A 16 -12.87 -14.92 -2.57
CA ILE A 16 -13.77 -15.32 -3.67
C ILE A 16 -13.45 -14.49 -4.92
N MET A 17 -13.33 -13.18 -4.80
CA MET A 17 -13.04 -12.30 -5.93
C MET A 17 -11.63 -12.54 -6.50
N ALA A 18 -10.62 -12.76 -5.67
CA ALA A 18 -9.28 -13.11 -6.12
C ALA A 18 -9.26 -14.43 -6.93
N PHE A 19 -10.07 -15.39 -6.50
CA PHE A 19 -10.24 -16.66 -7.24
C PHE A 19 -10.99 -16.46 -8.56
N CYS A 20 -12.06 -15.67 -8.56
CA CYS A 20 -12.88 -15.41 -9.74
C CYS A 20 -12.14 -14.61 -10.82
N ILE A 21 -11.32 -13.61 -10.43
CA ILE A 21 -10.53 -12.81 -11.39
C ILE A 21 -9.62 -13.69 -12.25
N GLY A 22 -9.06 -14.77 -11.67
CA GLY A 22 -8.21 -15.72 -12.43
C GLY A 22 -8.97 -16.63 -13.39
N ARG A 23 -10.28 -16.77 -13.25
CA ARG A 23 -11.06 -17.79 -13.94
C ARG A 23 -12.09 -17.26 -14.95
N PHE A 24 -12.61 -16.07 -14.77
CA PHE A 24 -13.62 -15.46 -15.65
C PHE A 24 -12.99 -14.38 -16.54
N GLY A 25 -12.62 -14.78 -17.78
CA GLY A 25 -12.06 -13.86 -18.76
C GLY A 25 -13.12 -12.92 -19.36
N GLY A 26 -12.90 -11.63 -19.21
CA GLY A 26 -13.66 -10.54 -19.84
C GLY A 26 -13.26 -9.21 -19.22
N VAL A 27 -12.92 -8.20 -20.03
CA VAL A 27 -12.41 -6.91 -19.54
C VAL A 27 -13.39 -6.23 -18.58
N PHE A 28 -14.69 -6.30 -18.86
CA PHE A 28 -15.72 -5.69 -18.03
C PHE A 28 -15.88 -6.40 -16.67
N VAL A 29 -15.92 -7.73 -16.68
CA VAL A 29 -16.01 -8.53 -15.46
C VAL A 29 -14.75 -8.36 -14.62
N SER A 30 -13.57 -8.33 -15.25
CA SER A 30 -12.29 -8.08 -14.58
C SER A 30 -12.28 -6.72 -13.86
N ASN A 31 -12.79 -5.65 -14.48
CA ASN A 31 -12.82 -4.33 -13.87
C ASN A 31 -13.76 -4.25 -12.66
N ILE A 32 -14.95 -4.87 -12.75
CA ILE A 32 -15.89 -4.94 -11.62
C ILE A 32 -15.27 -5.74 -10.48
N LEU A 33 -14.70 -6.89 -10.77
CA LEU A 33 -14.03 -7.73 -9.76
C LEU A 33 -12.86 -7.03 -9.10
N GLN A 34 -12.11 -6.18 -9.81
CA GLN A 34 -11.04 -5.38 -9.23
C GLN A 34 -11.54 -4.39 -8.16
N VAL A 35 -12.72 -3.80 -8.34
CA VAL A 35 -13.31 -2.92 -7.31
C VAL A 35 -13.55 -3.69 -6.01
N PHE A 36 -14.13 -4.87 -6.09
CA PHE A 36 -14.35 -5.73 -4.91
C PHE A 36 -13.02 -6.25 -4.31
N TYR A 37 -12.03 -6.52 -5.17
CA TYR A 37 -10.69 -6.92 -4.75
C TYR A 37 -10.00 -5.85 -3.87
N ILE A 38 -10.22 -4.58 -4.17
CA ILE A 38 -9.68 -3.46 -3.40
C ILE A 38 -10.46 -3.25 -2.07
N PHE A 39 -11.69 -3.71 -2.00
CA PHE A 39 -12.56 -3.49 -0.83
C PHE A 39 -12.00 -4.08 0.46
N PHE A 40 -11.45 -5.30 0.42
CA PHE A 40 -10.89 -5.95 1.61
C PHE A 40 -9.72 -5.17 2.23
N PRO A 41 -8.69 -4.75 1.47
CA PRO A 41 -7.62 -3.89 2.00
C PRO A 41 -8.11 -2.60 2.65
N PHE A 42 -9.15 -1.99 2.07
CA PHE A 42 -9.76 -0.78 2.62
C PHE A 42 -10.43 -1.04 3.97
N VAL A 43 -11.27 -2.08 4.05
CA VAL A 43 -11.94 -2.48 5.31
C VAL A 43 -10.90 -2.88 6.36
N LEU A 44 -9.88 -3.63 5.97
CA LEU A 44 -8.78 -4.01 6.85
C LEU A 44 -8.09 -2.77 7.45
N GLY A 45 -7.75 -1.80 6.61
CA GLY A 45 -7.15 -0.53 7.05
C GLY A 45 -8.05 0.24 8.02
N ALA A 46 -9.35 0.33 7.73
CA ALA A 46 -10.32 1.00 8.59
C ALA A 46 -10.47 0.29 9.96
N VAL A 47 -10.49 -1.04 9.97
CA VAL A 47 -10.54 -1.83 11.23
C VAL A 47 -9.25 -1.64 12.04
N LEU A 48 -8.08 -1.68 11.41
CA LEU A 48 -6.80 -1.46 12.07
C LEU A 48 -6.71 -0.06 12.69
N ALA A 49 -7.18 0.97 11.97
CA ALA A 49 -7.24 2.34 12.47
C ALA A 49 -8.20 2.46 13.68
N LYS A 50 -9.42 1.91 13.55
CA LYS A 50 -10.44 1.95 14.62
C LYS A 50 -10.01 1.20 15.89
N THR A 51 -9.32 0.08 15.74
CA THR A 51 -8.87 -0.75 16.88
C THR A 51 -7.56 -0.31 17.46
N LYS A 52 -6.89 0.69 16.86
CA LYS A 52 -5.53 1.12 17.21
C LYS A 52 -4.54 -0.05 17.25
N SER A 53 -4.75 -1.02 16.36
CA SER A 53 -3.96 -2.26 16.33
C SER A 53 -2.49 -1.99 16.01
N ILE A 54 -2.20 -1.00 15.19
CA ILE A 54 -0.82 -0.59 14.84
C ILE A 54 -0.08 -0.12 16.09
N GLU A 55 -0.71 0.70 16.94
CA GLU A 55 -0.12 1.19 18.18
C GLU A 55 0.11 0.08 19.18
N LYS A 56 -0.87 -0.84 19.33
CA LYS A 56 -0.75 -2.01 20.21
C LYS A 56 0.39 -2.93 19.78
N VAL A 57 0.46 -3.28 18.50
CA VAL A 57 1.55 -4.11 17.96
C VAL A 57 2.88 -3.39 18.10
N SER A 58 2.96 -2.11 17.77
CA SER A 58 4.16 -1.31 17.94
C SER A 58 4.63 -1.25 19.40
N SER A 59 3.73 -1.21 20.39
CA SER A 59 4.10 -1.22 21.81
C SER A 59 4.71 -2.55 22.26
N ILE A 60 4.23 -3.65 21.71
CA ILE A 60 4.76 -5.00 21.99
C ILE A 60 6.13 -5.19 21.30
N THR A 61 6.21 -4.83 20.04
CA THR A 61 7.41 -5.03 19.20
C THR A 61 8.57 -4.13 19.60
N LYS A 62 8.32 -2.96 20.21
CA LYS A 62 9.37 -2.10 20.79
C LYS A 62 10.18 -2.81 21.90
N ARG A 63 9.64 -3.85 22.49
CA ARG A 63 10.34 -4.68 23.50
C ARG A 63 11.29 -5.71 22.89
N LEU A 64 11.12 -5.98 21.58
CA LEU A 64 11.96 -6.96 20.88
C LEU A 64 13.33 -6.36 20.56
N PRO A 65 14.40 -7.17 20.63
CA PRO A 65 15.72 -6.78 20.17
C PRO A 65 15.70 -6.39 18.69
N PHE A 66 16.52 -5.43 18.30
CA PHE A 66 16.58 -4.88 16.94
C PHE A 66 16.86 -5.97 15.88
N TYR A 67 17.75 -6.90 16.16
CA TYR A 67 18.09 -8.00 15.25
C TYR A 67 16.92 -8.97 15.00
N VAL A 68 16.02 -9.16 15.98
CA VAL A 68 14.82 -9.98 15.82
C VAL A 68 13.87 -9.34 14.82
N LEU A 69 13.70 -8.02 14.85
CA LEU A 69 12.86 -7.32 13.87
C LEU A 69 13.41 -7.42 12.45
N TRP A 70 14.73 -7.38 12.29
CA TRP A 70 15.38 -7.60 10.99
C TRP A 70 15.21 -9.03 10.49
N LEU A 71 15.33 -10.01 11.39
CA LEU A 71 15.07 -11.42 11.06
C LEU A 71 13.62 -11.63 10.60
N ILE A 72 12.65 -11.06 11.33
CA ILE A 72 11.24 -11.12 10.97
C ILE A 72 11.02 -10.45 9.61
N LEU A 73 11.63 -9.30 9.34
CA LEU A 73 11.55 -8.62 8.04
C LEU A 73 12.11 -9.50 6.92
N ALA A 74 13.29 -10.09 7.11
CA ALA A 74 13.90 -10.96 6.12
C ALA A 74 13.02 -12.19 5.84
N LEU A 75 12.50 -12.86 6.87
CA LEU A 75 11.57 -13.97 6.71
C LEU A 75 10.29 -13.55 6.00
N TRP A 76 9.74 -12.38 6.32
CA TRP A 76 8.54 -11.85 5.67
C TRP A 76 8.76 -11.58 4.18
N LEU A 77 9.93 -11.05 3.82
CA LEU A 77 10.31 -10.86 2.42
C LEU A 77 10.50 -12.19 1.69
N ILE A 78 11.11 -13.21 2.35
CA ILE A 78 11.29 -14.54 1.78
C ILE A 78 9.93 -15.20 1.51
N ILE A 79 8.99 -15.11 2.44
CA ILE A 79 7.62 -15.66 2.27
C ILE A 79 6.99 -15.13 1.00
N ARG A 80 7.28 -13.88 0.62
CA ARG A 80 6.77 -13.27 -0.61
C ARG A 80 7.15 -14.02 -1.88
N PHE A 81 8.30 -14.69 -1.91
CA PHE A 81 8.73 -15.48 -3.07
C PHE A 81 7.95 -16.80 -3.21
N PHE A 82 7.49 -17.35 -2.09
CA PHE A 82 6.81 -18.66 -2.08
C PHE A 82 5.28 -18.54 -2.15
N VAL A 83 4.72 -17.42 -1.74
CA VAL A 83 3.27 -17.21 -1.74
C VAL A 83 2.86 -16.38 -2.95
N PRO A 84 2.11 -16.94 -3.90
CA PRO A 84 1.58 -16.19 -5.03
C PRO A 84 0.62 -15.10 -4.52
N THR A 85 0.74 -13.96 -5.10
CA THR A 85 0.43 -12.68 -4.49
C THR A 85 -0.98 -12.18 -4.50
N GLY A 86 -1.84 -12.76 -5.29
CA GLY A 86 -3.19 -12.22 -5.46
C GLY A 86 -3.92 -12.01 -4.13
N ALA A 87 -4.35 -13.11 -3.52
CA ALA A 87 -5.21 -13.08 -2.34
C ALA A 87 -4.53 -12.58 -1.05
N PHE A 88 -3.22 -12.72 -0.92
CA PHE A 88 -2.49 -12.40 0.31
C PHE A 88 -1.78 -11.04 0.31
N SER A 89 -1.83 -10.28 -0.80
CA SER A 89 -1.10 -8.99 -0.89
C SER A 89 -1.49 -8.00 0.19
N ALA A 90 -2.75 -7.91 0.56
CA ALA A 90 -3.21 -6.99 1.62
C ALA A 90 -2.63 -7.36 2.98
N ILE A 91 -2.65 -8.65 3.33
CA ILE A 91 -2.09 -9.17 4.58
C ILE A 91 -0.57 -8.99 4.58
N TYR A 92 0.06 -9.24 3.42
CA TYR A 92 1.50 -9.05 3.25
C TYR A 92 1.92 -7.59 3.49
N VAL A 93 1.24 -6.63 2.84
CA VAL A 93 1.53 -5.20 3.01
C VAL A 93 1.26 -4.74 4.45
N MET A 94 0.19 -5.23 5.08
CA MET A 94 -0.09 -4.95 6.48
C MET A 94 1.04 -5.43 7.40
N GLY A 95 1.48 -6.68 7.24
CA GLY A 95 2.58 -7.24 8.02
C GLY A 95 3.88 -6.44 7.82
N LEU A 96 4.21 -6.11 6.57
CA LEU A 96 5.37 -5.27 6.25
C LEU A 96 5.29 -3.90 6.92
N THR A 97 4.12 -3.26 6.87
CA THR A 97 3.88 -1.96 7.52
C THR A 97 4.07 -2.06 9.04
N LEU A 98 3.51 -3.08 9.67
CA LEU A 98 3.66 -3.30 11.11
C LEU A 98 5.13 -3.50 11.51
N ILE A 99 5.89 -4.28 10.75
CA ILE A 99 7.32 -4.50 11.00
C ILE A 99 8.08 -3.18 10.86
N ILE A 100 7.88 -2.45 9.75
CA ILE A 100 8.56 -1.18 9.50
C ILE A 100 8.23 -0.14 10.58
N VAL A 101 6.96 -0.03 10.99
CA VAL A 101 6.55 0.91 12.05
C VAL A 101 7.17 0.56 13.39
N SER A 102 7.43 -0.71 13.66
CA SER A 102 8.01 -1.21 14.90
C SER A 102 9.52 -1.02 15.00
N MET A 103 10.22 -0.87 13.86
CA MET A 103 11.67 -0.71 13.83
C MET A 103 12.10 0.68 14.36
N ARG A 104 13.20 0.71 15.09
CA ARG A 104 13.85 1.98 15.45
C ARG A 104 14.42 2.62 14.21
N ARG A 105 13.99 3.84 13.92
CA ARG A 105 14.34 4.58 12.71
C ARG A 105 14.97 5.92 13.04
N PRO A 106 15.92 6.41 12.25
CA PRO A 106 16.47 7.73 12.41
C PRO A 106 15.39 8.80 12.14
N LYS A 107 15.52 9.94 12.80
CA LYS A 107 14.52 11.03 12.70
C LYS A 107 14.28 11.50 11.25
N TRP A 108 15.34 11.54 10.43
CA TRP A 108 15.23 11.95 9.04
C TRP A 108 14.36 11.00 8.22
N PHE A 109 14.49 9.68 8.46
CA PHE A 109 13.68 8.67 7.77
C PHE A 109 12.19 8.79 8.13
N ASN A 110 11.89 9.07 9.40
CA ASN A 110 10.51 9.35 9.81
C ASN A 110 9.94 10.59 9.11
N LYS A 111 10.74 11.66 8.94
CA LYS A 111 10.30 12.86 8.20
C LYS A 111 9.96 12.52 6.74
N VAL A 112 10.78 11.72 6.09
CA VAL A 112 10.53 11.27 4.70
C VAL A 112 9.25 10.43 4.63
N LEU A 113 9.08 9.46 5.53
CA LEU A 113 7.87 8.63 5.56
C LEU A 113 6.60 9.46 5.82
N LEU A 114 6.66 10.44 6.71
CA LEU A 114 5.52 11.34 6.98
C LEU A 114 5.20 12.19 5.76
N ALA A 115 6.20 12.74 5.08
CA ALA A 115 6.01 13.53 3.87
C ALA A 115 5.37 12.70 2.75
N LEU A 116 5.88 11.48 2.50
CA LEU A 116 5.29 10.55 1.54
C LEU A 116 3.88 10.13 1.95
N GLY A 117 3.66 9.85 3.24
CA GLY A 117 2.34 9.49 3.77
C GLY A 117 1.30 10.58 3.58
N HIS A 118 1.68 11.84 3.80
CA HIS A 118 0.79 12.99 3.59
C HIS A 118 0.33 13.10 2.11
N GLN A 119 1.22 12.83 1.18
CA GLN A 119 0.94 12.90 -0.26
C GLN A 119 0.49 11.56 -0.87
N SER A 120 0.36 10.49 -0.07
CA SER A 120 0.17 9.13 -0.55
C SER A 120 -1.06 8.95 -1.45
N VAL A 121 -2.17 9.63 -1.13
CA VAL A 121 -3.41 9.57 -1.92
C VAL A 121 -3.21 10.21 -3.30
N GLY A 122 -2.63 11.41 -3.35
CA GLY A 122 -2.30 12.09 -4.59
C GLY A 122 -1.32 11.27 -5.44
N MET A 123 -0.26 10.76 -4.80
CA MET A 123 0.72 9.89 -5.46
C MET A 123 0.06 8.63 -6.04
N TRP A 124 -0.88 8.02 -5.31
CA TRP A 124 -1.57 6.81 -5.75
C TRP A 124 -2.41 7.05 -7.01
N PHE A 125 -3.08 8.21 -7.12
CA PHE A 125 -3.80 8.57 -8.34
C PHE A 125 -2.88 8.88 -9.52
N ILE A 126 -1.76 9.56 -9.27
CA ILE A 126 -0.88 10.08 -10.31
C ILE A 126 0.07 9.01 -10.87
N HIS A 127 0.57 8.09 -10.04
CA HIS A 127 1.59 7.11 -10.45
C HIS A 127 1.15 6.25 -11.63
N TRP A 128 -0.12 5.87 -11.70
CA TRP A 128 -0.69 5.12 -12.81
C TRP A 128 -0.54 5.86 -14.14
N TRP A 129 -0.87 7.15 -14.15
CA TRP A 129 -0.76 8.00 -15.35
C TRP A 129 0.70 8.12 -15.79
N ILE A 130 1.63 8.28 -14.86
CA ILE A 130 3.06 8.41 -15.18
C ILE A 130 3.58 7.17 -15.88
N TYR A 131 3.45 6.01 -15.26
CA TYR A 131 4.11 4.82 -15.82
C TYR A 131 3.33 4.19 -16.97
N TRP A 132 2.03 4.41 -17.10
CA TRP A 132 1.21 3.79 -18.12
C TRP A 132 0.96 4.69 -19.32
N MET A 133 0.63 5.96 -19.12
CA MET A 133 0.22 6.86 -20.21
C MET A 133 1.34 7.78 -20.69
N PHE A 134 1.97 8.54 -19.80
CA PHE A 134 2.87 9.62 -20.20
C PHE A 134 4.32 9.21 -20.38
N CYS A 135 4.86 8.38 -19.51
CA CYS A 135 6.28 8.05 -19.47
C CYS A 135 6.56 6.57 -19.70
N ARG A 136 5.63 5.82 -20.30
CA ARG A 136 5.74 4.37 -20.48
C ARG A 136 7.08 3.94 -21.06
N ASN A 137 7.44 4.48 -22.21
CA ASN A 137 8.66 4.11 -22.92
C ASN A 137 9.92 4.47 -22.12
N PHE A 138 9.92 5.64 -21.45
CA PHE A 138 11.03 6.07 -20.62
C PHE A 138 11.16 5.19 -19.36
N VAL A 139 10.08 4.96 -18.66
CA VAL A 139 10.05 4.17 -17.43
C VAL A 139 10.52 2.74 -17.67
N TYR A 140 9.98 2.09 -18.70
CA TYR A 140 10.39 0.72 -19.03
C TYR A 140 11.79 0.67 -19.68
N GLY A 141 12.23 1.75 -20.33
CA GLY A 141 13.59 1.90 -20.83
C GLY A 141 14.67 1.94 -19.76
N LEU A 142 14.33 2.21 -18.50
CA LEU A 142 15.28 2.17 -17.38
C LEU A 142 15.78 0.75 -17.05
N HIS A 143 15.09 -0.31 -17.45
CA HIS A 143 15.43 -1.72 -17.27
C HIS A 143 15.82 -2.15 -15.84
N ASN A 144 15.73 -1.24 -14.86
CA ASN A 144 16.08 -1.48 -13.47
C ASN A 144 14.87 -1.18 -12.56
N PRO A 145 14.33 -2.18 -11.86
CA PRO A 145 13.14 -2.01 -11.00
C PRO A 145 13.31 -0.94 -9.91
N LEU A 146 14.52 -0.80 -9.35
CA LEU A 146 14.79 0.20 -8.31
C LEU A 146 14.76 1.62 -8.88
N LEU A 147 15.34 1.82 -10.08
CA LEU A 147 15.30 3.12 -10.75
C LEU A 147 13.86 3.48 -11.15
N ILE A 148 13.10 2.51 -11.65
CA ILE A 148 11.67 2.70 -11.97
C ILE A 148 10.90 3.13 -10.72
N MET A 149 11.07 2.41 -9.62
CA MET A 149 10.41 2.72 -8.36
C MET A 149 10.77 4.12 -7.85
N LEU A 150 12.06 4.46 -7.85
CA LEU A 150 12.54 5.79 -7.44
C LEU A 150 11.97 6.89 -8.32
N PHE A 151 12.07 6.75 -9.64
CA PHE A 151 11.56 7.72 -10.59
C PHE A 151 10.06 7.96 -10.40
N VAL A 152 9.25 6.89 -10.42
CA VAL A 152 7.79 7.00 -10.27
C VAL A 152 7.42 7.61 -8.92
N THR A 153 8.12 7.23 -7.83
CA THR A 153 7.87 7.80 -6.50
C THR A 153 8.18 9.30 -6.46
N ILE A 154 9.34 9.72 -6.96
CA ILE A 154 9.75 11.13 -6.93
C ILE A 154 8.81 11.97 -7.79
N VAL A 155 8.54 11.56 -9.01
CA VAL A 155 7.68 12.32 -9.93
C VAL A 155 6.25 12.38 -9.42
N SER A 156 5.70 11.27 -8.92
CA SER A 156 4.35 11.26 -8.32
C SER A 156 4.26 12.17 -7.09
N TYR A 157 5.29 12.21 -6.25
CA TYR A 157 5.35 13.06 -5.08
C TYR A 157 5.37 14.55 -5.46
N LEU A 158 6.21 14.93 -6.41
CA LEU A 158 6.30 16.31 -6.88
C LEU A 158 4.98 16.78 -7.52
N LEU A 159 4.39 15.94 -8.36
CA LEU A 159 3.08 16.25 -8.98
C LEU A 159 1.97 16.33 -7.92
N ALA A 160 1.95 15.45 -6.92
CA ALA A 160 0.97 15.52 -5.84
C ALA A 160 1.03 16.85 -5.08
N ILE A 161 2.25 17.37 -4.80
CA ILE A 161 2.42 18.69 -4.17
C ILE A 161 1.89 19.81 -5.08
N VAL A 162 2.14 19.73 -6.38
CA VAL A 162 1.64 20.74 -7.33
C VAL A 162 0.10 20.74 -7.36
N PHE A 163 -0.51 19.56 -7.43
CA PHE A 163 -1.97 19.43 -7.40
C PHE A 163 -2.58 19.93 -6.08
N ASP A 164 -1.96 19.64 -4.95
CA ASP A 164 -2.40 20.14 -3.64
C ASP A 164 -2.39 21.68 -3.58
N LYS A 165 -1.31 22.31 -4.10
CA LYS A 165 -1.21 23.77 -4.19
C LYS A 165 -2.26 24.36 -5.14
N LEU A 166 -2.46 23.76 -6.30
CA LEU A 166 -3.49 24.20 -7.25
C LEU A 166 -4.89 24.09 -6.63
N TYR A 167 -5.18 22.99 -5.96
CA TYR A 167 -6.45 22.80 -5.27
C TYR A 167 -6.67 23.85 -4.18
N SER A 168 -5.63 24.15 -3.37
CA SER A 168 -5.71 25.19 -2.34
C SER A 168 -5.94 26.58 -2.89
N LEU A 169 -5.32 26.92 -4.04
CA LEU A 169 -5.56 28.19 -4.75
C LEU A 169 -6.99 28.30 -5.25
N ILE A 170 -7.52 27.24 -5.89
CA ILE A 170 -8.91 27.23 -6.36
C ILE A 170 -9.89 27.42 -5.19
N LYS A 171 -9.66 26.69 -4.10
CA LYS A 171 -10.50 26.79 -2.90
C LYS A 171 -10.45 28.18 -2.23
N SER A 172 -9.38 28.94 -2.40
CA SER A 172 -9.27 30.31 -1.86
C SER A 172 -10.00 31.35 -2.72
N ILE A 173 -10.40 31.00 -3.95
CA ILE A 173 -11.09 31.90 -4.90
C ILE A 173 -12.61 31.71 -4.84
N ILE A 174 -13.06 30.54 -4.38
CA ILE A 174 -14.47 30.20 -4.18
C ILE A 174 -14.89 30.51 -2.75
#